data_5c0dab6f8f92e36f54e2d1b8f058739b
#
_entry.id   5c0dab6f8f92e36f54e2d1b8f058739b
#
_cell.length_a   1.000
_cell.length_b   1.000
_cell.length_c   1.000
_cell.angle_alpha   90.00
_cell.angle_beta   90.00
_cell.angle_gamma   90.00
#
_symmetry.space_group_name_H-M   'P 1'
#
loop_
_entity.id
_entity.type
_entity.pdbx_description
1 polymer ?
#
loop_
_entity_poly.entity_id
_entity_poly.type
_entity_poly.pdbx_seq_one_letter_code
_entity_poly.pdbx_strand_id
1 'polypeptide(L)'
;MTRICPIKWPCLGFVVGVVSYTARTELTKLLYLCFMEYWEEINDKLKPWFDTDLNKTVVDLFAGCGGLSLGFEANGFKTIGFEMDENASKTYNENLLGECINIKLTSEFIYPKADIVIGGPPCQPFSVGGKQLGLKDSRDGFPIFLSAIKQLEPEVLMFENVRGMLYKNKWYLKEVIEELEKLGYNINYSILNAVNYEVPQNRERIVVVGSKNKINLPKKIKRKVTVGQALGELVLHYNNESKFFTESMDNYVANYEKASKCINPRDLYTDRPARTLTCRNLAGATGDMHRVRLKDGRRRRITVREAARLQSFPDWFKFSGTETHQFNQIGNAVAPYFAFHLAQNIKNHLTGEDSYECSQTEDKQLNLFENEAIYQPR
;
A
#
# COMPACT_ATOMS: atom_id res chain seq x y z
N MET A 1 49.94 10.38 -15.23
CA MET A 1 49.91 11.23 -14.02
C MET A 1 48.47 11.71 -13.82
N THR A 2 47.69 10.97 -13.07
CA THR A 2 46.28 11.26 -12.76
C THR A 2 46.21 11.81 -11.35
N ARG A 3 45.80 13.05 -11.20
CA ARG A 3 45.63 13.70 -9.89
C ARG A 3 44.39 13.15 -9.21
N ILE A 4 44.56 12.45 -8.07
CA ILE A 4 43.52 12.05 -7.15
C ILE A 4 43.27 13.21 -6.19
N CYS A 5 42.05 13.72 -6.18
CA CYS A 5 41.60 14.74 -5.23
C CYS A 5 41.26 14.04 -3.88
N PRO A 6 41.78 14.47 -2.73
CA PRO A 6 41.48 13.84 -1.47
C PRO A 6 40.17 14.40 -0.90
N ILE A 7 39.15 13.56 -0.81
CA ILE A 7 37.95 13.86 -0.04
C ILE A 7 38.28 13.69 1.44
N LYS A 8 38.25 14.77 2.21
CA LYS A 8 38.38 14.74 3.68
C LYS A 8 37.11 14.24 4.31
N TRP A 9 37.21 13.13 5.01
CA TRP A 9 36.15 12.58 5.85
C TRP A 9 36.31 13.08 7.30
N PRO A 10 35.25 13.56 7.97
CA PRO A 10 35.28 13.74 9.42
C PRO A 10 34.73 12.47 10.10
N CYS A 11 35.52 11.95 11.03
CA CYS A 11 35.15 11.06 12.12
C CYS A 11 34.69 9.64 11.78
N LEU A 12 35.67 8.72 11.68
CA LEU A 12 35.56 7.37 12.24
C LEU A 12 36.96 6.72 12.18
N GLY A 13 37.60 6.52 13.34
CA GLY A 13 38.83 5.77 13.44
C GLY A 13 38.60 4.28 13.13
N PHE A 14 39.08 3.83 11.98
CA PHE A 14 39.01 2.41 11.60
C PHE A 14 40.37 1.74 11.85
N VAL A 15 40.34 0.68 12.65
CA VAL A 15 41.38 -0.34 12.72
C VAL A 15 41.32 -1.16 11.43
N VAL A 16 42.36 -1.12 10.61
CA VAL A 16 42.45 -1.90 9.38
C VAL A 16 42.81 -3.34 9.75
N GLY A 17 41.79 -4.17 9.93
CA GLY A 17 41.91 -5.63 9.94
C GLY A 17 41.70 -6.19 8.54
N VAL A 18 42.33 -7.32 8.20
CA VAL A 18 42.13 -8.01 6.92
C VAL A 18 40.65 -8.49 6.84
N VAL A 19 39.82 -7.79 6.10
CA VAL A 19 38.41 -8.15 5.87
C VAL A 19 38.38 -9.10 4.67
N SER A 20 37.73 -10.26 4.81
CA SER A 20 37.56 -11.23 3.73
C SER A 20 36.79 -10.62 2.56
N TYR A 21 36.96 -11.14 1.34
CA TYR A 21 36.30 -10.63 0.12
C TYR A 21 34.77 -10.57 0.25
N THR A 22 34.17 -11.57 0.94
CA THR A 22 32.74 -11.63 1.24
C THR A 22 32.28 -10.52 2.20
N ALA A 23 33.06 -10.23 3.25
CA ALA A 23 32.75 -9.14 4.18
C ALA A 23 32.90 -7.75 3.54
N ARG A 24 33.80 -7.60 2.54
CA ARG A 24 33.89 -6.35 1.74
C ARG A 24 32.65 -6.13 0.87
N THR A 25 32.11 -7.19 0.25
CA THR A 25 30.90 -7.08 -0.56
C THR A 25 29.67 -6.75 0.29
N GLU A 26 29.54 -7.33 1.46
CA GLU A 26 28.47 -7.01 2.42
C GLU A 26 28.60 -5.58 2.98
N LEU A 27 29.81 -5.16 3.36
CA LEU A 27 30.04 -3.78 3.83
C LEU A 27 29.77 -2.74 2.74
N THR A 28 30.13 -3.04 1.49
CA THR A 28 29.84 -2.17 0.34
C THR A 28 28.34 -2.09 0.06
N LYS A 29 27.62 -3.20 0.15
CA LYS A 29 26.16 -3.23 0.09
C LYS A 29 25.50 -2.43 1.21
N LEU A 30 25.98 -2.61 2.47
CA LEU A 30 25.45 -1.84 3.60
C LEU A 30 25.71 -0.33 3.45
N LEU A 31 26.90 0.07 3.01
CA LEU A 31 27.24 1.48 2.75
C LEU A 31 26.39 2.04 1.59
N TYR A 32 26.19 1.28 0.51
CA TYR A 32 25.35 1.67 -0.59
C TYR A 32 23.90 1.89 -0.12
N LEU A 33 23.33 0.98 0.68
CA LEU A 33 22.00 1.11 1.25
C LEU A 33 21.87 2.28 2.26
N CYS A 34 22.96 2.65 2.95
CA CYS A 34 22.95 3.82 3.85
C CYS A 34 22.90 5.16 3.13
N PHE A 35 23.28 5.23 1.83
CA PHE A 35 23.34 6.45 1.04
C PHE A 35 22.30 6.51 -0.08
N MET A 36 21.52 5.42 -0.32
CA MET A 36 20.46 5.44 -1.30
C MET A 36 19.32 6.37 -0.84
N GLU A 37 18.88 7.23 -1.73
CA GLU A 37 17.64 7.97 -1.54
C GLU A 37 16.45 6.98 -1.48
N TYR A 38 15.44 7.27 -0.66
CA TYR A 38 14.29 6.39 -0.47
C TYR A 38 13.64 5.92 -1.79
N TRP A 39 13.50 6.83 -2.75
CA TRP A 39 12.88 6.50 -4.04
C TRP A 39 13.76 5.59 -4.91
N GLU A 40 15.09 5.63 -4.77
CA GLU A 40 16.00 4.68 -5.43
C GLU A 40 15.83 3.27 -4.82
N GLU A 41 15.73 3.19 -3.50
CA GLU A 41 15.45 1.93 -2.78
C GLU A 41 14.13 1.31 -3.27
N ILE A 42 13.06 2.10 -3.42
CA ILE A 42 11.77 1.64 -3.92
C ILE A 42 11.87 1.18 -5.37
N ASN A 43 12.61 1.92 -6.22
CA ASN A 43 12.83 1.55 -7.61
C ASN A 43 13.53 0.18 -7.77
N ASP A 44 14.40 -0.18 -6.84
CA ASP A 44 15.14 -1.43 -6.88
C ASP A 44 14.36 -2.58 -6.21
N LYS A 45 13.87 -2.39 -5.01
CA LYS A 45 13.17 -3.42 -4.23
C LYS A 45 11.84 -3.87 -4.83
N LEU A 46 11.16 -3.02 -5.57
CA LEU A 46 9.88 -3.35 -6.18
C LEU A 46 9.99 -3.87 -7.62
N LYS A 47 11.20 -4.17 -8.11
CA LYS A 47 11.35 -4.84 -9.42
C LYS A 47 10.69 -6.21 -9.37
N PRO A 48 9.72 -6.50 -10.27
CA PRO A 48 9.07 -7.80 -10.30
C PRO A 48 10.03 -8.89 -10.82
N TRP A 49 9.92 -10.10 -10.24
CA TRP A 49 10.65 -11.28 -10.65
C TRP A 49 9.88 -12.55 -10.28
N PHE A 50 10.27 -13.71 -10.82
CA PHE A 50 9.68 -14.99 -10.45
C PHE A 50 10.68 -15.86 -9.72
N ASP A 51 10.28 -16.37 -8.55
CA ASP A 51 11.01 -17.35 -7.79
C ASP A 51 10.59 -18.75 -8.25
N THR A 52 11.48 -19.45 -8.97
CA THR A 52 11.19 -20.79 -9.50
C THR A 52 11.10 -21.85 -8.41
N ASP A 53 11.77 -21.65 -7.29
CA ASP A 53 11.75 -22.58 -6.15
C ASP A 53 10.47 -22.39 -5.33
N LEU A 54 10.04 -21.15 -5.12
CA LEU A 54 8.76 -20.84 -4.47
C LEU A 54 7.57 -21.30 -5.32
N ASN A 55 7.62 -21.02 -6.64
CA ASN A 55 6.64 -21.40 -7.67
C ASN A 55 5.16 -21.32 -7.24
N LYS A 56 4.77 -20.25 -6.53
CA LYS A 56 3.41 -20.01 -6.04
C LYS A 56 2.68 -19.00 -6.90
N THR A 57 1.42 -19.32 -7.22
CA THR A 57 0.53 -18.46 -8.01
C THR A 57 -0.47 -17.76 -7.12
N VAL A 58 -0.62 -16.46 -7.32
CA VAL A 58 -1.52 -15.55 -6.60
C VAL A 58 -2.62 -15.07 -7.53
N VAL A 59 -3.86 -15.23 -7.15
CA VAL A 59 -5.02 -14.57 -7.78
C VAL A 59 -5.32 -13.29 -7.01
N ASP A 60 -5.29 -12.13 -7.70
CA ASP A 60 -5.61 -10.82 -7.15
C ASP A 60 -6.98 -10.35 -7.65
N LEU A 61 -7.97 -10.34 -6.75
CA LEU A 61 -9.34 -9.93 -7.04
C LEU A 61 -9.52 -8.45 -6.79
N PHE A 62 -10.09 -7.74 -7.76
CA PHE A 62 -10.22 -6.27 -7.74
C PHE A 62 -8.83 -5.61 -7.74
N ALA A 63 -7.96 -6.09 -8.62
CA ALA A 63 -6.53 -5.82 -8.63
C ALA A 63 -6.17 -4.34 -8.84
N GLY A 64 -7.11 -3.53 -9.37
CA GLY A 64 -6.83 -2.14 -9.71
C GLY A 64 -5.65 -2.02 -10.67
N CYS A 65 -4.75 -1.07 -10.42
CA CYS A 65 -3.53 -0.90 -11.22
C CYS A 65 -2.38 -1.83 -10.80
N GLY A 66 -2.64 -2.83 -9.94
CA GLY A 66 -1.64 -3.83 -9.55
C GLY A 66 -0.76 -3.44 -8.37
N GLY A 67 -1.14 -2.46 -7.54
CA GLY A 67 -0.31 -2.05 -6.40
C GLY A 67 -0.09 -3.17 -5.37
N LEU A 68 -1.11 -4.00 -5.14
CA LEU A 68 -1.01 -5.17 -4.26
C LEU A 68 -0.15 -6.27 -4.93
N SER A 69 -0.49 -6.65 -6.15
CA SER A 69 0.26 -7.64 -6.95
C SER A 69 1.73 -7.29 -7.12
N LEU A 70 2.09 -6.01 -7.29
CA LEU A 70 3.48 -5.58 -7.42
C LEU A 70 4.31 -5.95 -6.18
N GLY A 71 3.75 -5.79 -4.99
CA GLY A 71 4.42 -6.23 -3.75
C GLY A 71 4.65 -7.74 -3.71
N PHE A 72 3.73 -8.54 -4.27
CA PHE A 72 3.89 -10.00 -4.38
C PHE A 72 4.91 -10.39 -5.44
N GLU A 73 4.89 -9.80 -6.63
CA GLU A 73 5.88 -10.08 -7.67
C GLU A 73 7.30 -9.66 -7.25
N ALA A 74 7.43 -8.57 -6.49
CA ALA A 74 8.71 -8.16 -5.91
C ALA A 74 9.25 -9.16 -4.86
N ASN A 75 8.42 -10.10 -4.39
CA ASN A 75 8.79 -11.23 -3.53
C ASN A 75 8.87 -12.57 -4.28
N GLY A 76 8.76 -12.55 -5.61
CA GLY A 76 8.94 -13.72 -6.45
C GLY A 76 7.68 -14.54 -6.74
N PHE A 77 6.50 -14.08 -6.36
CA PHE A 77 5.24 -14.75 -6.68
C PHE A 77 4.82 -14.49 -8.13
N LYS A 78 4.07 -15.45 -8.71
CA LYS A 78 3.35 -15.26 -9.97
C LYS A 78 1.97 -14.68 -9.67
N THR A 79 1.54 -13.64 -10.38
CA THR A 79 0.23 -13.03 -10.16
C THR A 79 -0.70 -13.15 -11.37
N ILE A 80 -2.00 -13.25 -11.11
CA ILE A 80 -3.07 -13.14 -12.10
C ILE A 80 -4.10 -12.18 -11.52
N GLY A 81 -4.21 -10.99 -12.12
CA GLY A 81 -5.14 -9.95 -11.68
C GLY A 81 -6.50 -10.04 -12.39
N PHE A 82 -7.54 -9.57 -11.70
CA PHE A 82 -8.88 -9.38 -12.27
C PHE A 82 -9.37 -7.98 -11.93
N GLU A 83 -9.64 -7.17 -12.95
CA GLU A 83 -10.06 -5.76 -12.79
C GLU A 83 -11.06 -5.36 -13.87
N MET A 84 -12.09 -4.61 -13.50
CA MET A 84 -13.12 -4.18 -14.45
C MET A 84 -12.81 -2.83 -15.11
N ASP A 85 -11.96 -1.99 -14.51
CA ASP A 85 -11.53 -0.72 -15.10
C ASP A 85 -10.43 -0.97 -16.13
N GLU A 86 -10.71 -0.64 -17.40
CA GLU A 86 -9.81 -0.87 -18.52
C GLU A 86 -8.46 -0.16 -18.35
N ASN A 87 -8.45 1.09 -17.87
CA ASN A 87 -7.20 1.83 -17.67
C ASN A 87 -6.37 1.24 -16.53
N ALA A 88 -7.00 0.77 -15.47
CA ALA A 88 -6.31 0.12 -14.36
C ALA A 88 -5.74 -1.24 -14.79
N SER A 89 -6.52 -2.08 -15.48
CA SER A 89 -6.06 -3.35 -16.05
C SER A 89 -4.90 -3.15 -17.04
N LYS A 90 -4.99 -2.13 -17.91
CA LYS A 90 -3.90 -1.77 -18.82
C LYS A 90 -2.64 -1.35 -18.07
N THR A 91 -2.78 -0.53 -17.02
CA THR A 91 -1.67 -0.13 -16.15
C THR A 91 -0.99 -1.34 -15.51
N TYR A 92 -1.78 -2.30 -15.01
CA TYR A 92 -1.26 -3.56 -14.47
C TYR A 92 -0.40 -4.28 -15.51
N ASN A 93 -0.95 -4.54 -16.69
CA ASN A 93 -0.30 -5.28 -17.77
C ASN A 93 0.94 -4.60 -18.37
N GLU A 94 1.07 -3.28 -18.23
CA GLU A 94 2.24 -2.52 -18.68
C GLU A 94 3.41 -2.55 -17.68
N ASN A 95 3.18 -2.96 -16.43
CA ASN A 95 4.19 -2.82 -15.36
C ASN A 95 4.53 -4.12 -14.64
N LEU A 96 3.65 -5.10 -14.61
CA LEU A 96 3.82 -6.36 -13.90
C LEU A 96 4.16 -7.50 -14.89
N LEU A 97 4.72 -8.58 -14.36
CA LEU A 97 5.02 -9.79 -15.13
C LEU A 97 3.78 -10.69 -15.30
N GLY A 98 2.89 -10.68 -14.32
CA GLY A 98 1.61 -11.35 -14.38
C GLY A 98 0.62 -10.64 -15.28
N GLU A 99 -0.44 -11.34 -15.66
CA GLU A 99 -1.52 -10.82 -16.51
C GLU A 99 -2.70 -10.34 -15.65
N CYS A 100 -3.30 -9.21 -16.02
CA CYS A 100 -4.59 -8.77 -15.52
C CYS A 100 -5.67 -8.92 -16.56
N ILE A 101 -6.66 -9.72 -16.25
CA ILE A 101 -7.83 -9.95 -17.11
C ILE A 101 -8.83 -8.81 -16.85
N ASN A 102 -9.13 -8.03 -17.91
CA ASN A 102 -10.12 -6.96 -17.81
C ASN A 102 -11.53 -7.53 -17.84
N ILE A 103 -12.13 -7.71 -16.67
CA ILE A 103 -13.46 -8.33 -16.52
C ILE A 103 -14.17 -7.83 -15.26
N LYS A 104 -15.48 -7.72 -15.35
CA LYS A 104 -16.35 -7.56 -14.17
C LYS A 104 -16.64 -8.94 -13.57
N LEU A 105 -16.06 -9.22 -12.42
CA LEU A 105 -16.26 -10.49 -11.71
C LEU A 105 -17.70 -10.68 -11.23
N THR A 106 -18.12 -11.95 -11.19
CA THR A 106 -19.36 -12.42 -10.55
C THR A 106 -19.04 -13.59 -9.61
N SER A 107 -19.98 -13.98 -8.77
CA SER A 107 -19.81 -15.13 -7.86
C SER A 107 -19.71 -16.48 -8.59
N GLU A 108 -20.12 -16.55 -9.85
CA GLU A 108 -20.08 -17.76 -10.70
C GLU A 108 -18.82 -17.84 -11.55
N PHE A 109 -17.91 -16.84 -11.46
CA PHE A 109 -16.70 -16.83 -12.26
C PHE A 109 -15.80 -18.02 -11.90
N ILE A 110 -15.24 -18.69 -12.94
CA ILE A 110 -14.32 -19.81 -12.78
C ILE A 110 -12.89 -19.31 -12.84
N TYR A 111 -12.16 -19.44 -11.75
CA TYR A 111 -10.79 -18.96 -11.62
C TYR A 111 -9.77 -20.01 -12.08
N PRO A 112 -8.61 -19.60 -12.62
CA PRO A 112 -7.47 -20.48 -12.80
C PRO A 112 -6.97 -20.97 -11.43
N LYS A 113 -6.27 -22.12 -11.40
CA LYS A 113 -5.67 -22.63 -10.16
C LYS A 113 -4.71 -21.60 -9.57
N ALA A 114 -4.78 -21.43 -8.25
CA ALA A 114 -3.90 -20.56 -7.50
C ALA A 114 -3.66 -21.10 -6.09
N ASP A 115 -2.48 -20.81 -5.57
CA ASP A 115 -2.08 -21.19 -4.21
C ASP A 115 -2.52 -20.14 -3.19
N ILE A 116 -2.66 -18.89 -3.63
CA ILE A 116 -2.97 -17.73 -2.81
C ILE A 116 -4.06 -16.90 -3.46
N VAL A 117 -5.01 -16.42 -2.67
CA VAL A 117 -6.02 -15.45 -3.13
C VAL A 117 -5.87 -14.17 -2.31
N ILE A 118 -5.67 -13.06 -3.01
CA ILE A 118 -5.61 -11.73 -2.41
C ILE A 118 -6.66 -10.81 -3.02
N GLY A 119 -6.89 -9.64 -2.40
CA GLY A 119 -7.75 -8.63 -3.01
C GLY A 119 -8.13 -7.47 -2.11
N GLY A 120 -8.71 -6.44 -2.74
CA GLY A 120 -9.34 -5.31 -2.07
C GLY A 120 -10.85 -5.26 -2.37
N PRO A 121 -11.67 -6.19 -1.86
CA PRO A 121 -13.08 -6.28 -2.24
C PRO A 121 -13.82 -4.98 -1.91
N PRO A 122 -14.54 -4.35 -2.88
CA PRO A 122 -15.28 -3.12 -2.63
C PRO A 122 -16.36 -3.35 -1.58
N CYS A 123 -16.41 -2.46 -0.57
CA CYS A 123 -17.38 -2.48 0.53
C CYS A 123 -18.35 -1.29 0.33
N GLN A 124 -19.06 -1.24 -0.80
CA GLN A 124 -19.88 -0.09 -1.18
C GLN A 124 -21.32 -0.04 -0.64
N PRO A 125 -21.98 -1.12 -0.19
CA PRO A 125 -23.34 -1.04 0.33
C PRO A 125 -23.53 -0.15 1.56
N PHE A 126 -22.46 0.30 2.17
CA PHE A 126 -22.43 0.93 3.50
C PHE A 126 -22.16 2.44 3.46
N SER A 127 -22.25 3.09 2.29
CA SER A 127 -22.33 4.55 2.22
C SER A 127 -23.61 5.04 2.90
N VAL A 128 -23.55 6.20 3.57
CA VAL A 128 -24.51 6.81 4.51
C VAL A 128 -25.98 6.95 4.02
N GLY A 129 -26.44 6.21 3.05
CA GLY A 129 -27.79 6.23 2.50
C GLY A 129 -28.26 4.91 1.88
N GLY A 130 -27.51 3.81 2.00
CA GLY A 130 -27.88 2.51 1.39
C GLY A 130 -28.66 1.60 2.32
N LYS A 131 -29.55 0.77 1.77
CA LYS A 131 -30.16 -0.35 2.47
C LYS A 131 -29.07 -1.37 2.82
N GLN A 132 -28.88 -1.68 4.11
CA GLN A 132 -27.90 -2.65 4.60
C GLN A 132 -28.33 -4.08 4.22
N LEU A 133 -27.98 -4.52 3.01
CA LEU A 133 -28.38 -5.84 2.47
C LEU A 133 -27.34 -6.94 2.78
N GLY A 134 -26.22 -6.61 3.44
CA GLY A 134 -25.16 -7.56 3.75
C GLY A 134 -24.60 -8.26 2.49
N LEU A 135 -24.22 -9.54 2.59
CA LEU A 135 -23.72 -10.38 1.49
C LEU A 135 -24.68 -10.53 0.29
N LYS A 136 -25.88 -9.95 0.34
CA LYS A 136 -26.88 -10.00 -0.75
C LYS A 136 -26.84 -8.79 -1.68
N ASP A 137 -25.97 -7.80 -1.44
CA ASP A 137 -25.86 -6.62 -2.30
C ASP A 137 -24.94 -6.90 -3.51
N SER A 138 -25.46 -6.75 -4.71
CA SER A 138 -24.72 -7.00 -5.97
C SER A 138 -23.53 -6.06 -6.21
N ARG A 139 -23.36 -5.02 -5.40
CA ARG A 139 -22.22 -4.09 -5.43
C ARG A 139 -21.12 -4.46 -4.43
N ASP A 140 -21.35 -5.50 -3.67
CA ASP A 140 -20.43 -6.00 -2.66
C ASP A 140 -19.45 -7.00 -3.29
N GLY A 141 -18.15 -6.80 -3.05
CA GLY A 141 -17.10 -7.69 -3.54
C GLY A 141 -16.87 -8.94 -2.67
N PHE A 142 -17.37 -8.98 -1.44
CA PHE A 142 -17.12 -10.11 -0.55
C PHE A 142 -17.78 -11.42 -0.96
N PRO A 143 -19.00 -11.46 -1.52
CA PRO A 143 -19.55 -12.70 -2.06
C PRO A 143 -18.67 -13.29 -3.17
N ILE A 144 -18.06 -12.43 -4.01
CA ILE A 144 -17.14 -12.84 -5.06
C ILE A 144 -15.85 -13.38 -4.44
N PHE A 145 -15.29 -12.68 -3.44
CA PHE A 145 -14.09 -13.11 -2.72
C PHE A 145 -14.30 -14.47 -2.03
N LEU A 146 -15.43 -14.65 -1.31
CA LEU A 146 -15.77 -15.90 -0.66
C LEU A 146 -16.00 -17.05 -1.67
N SER A 147 -16.59 -16.76 -2.83
CA SER A 147 -16.74 -17.75 -3.91
C SER A 147 -15.38 -18.21 -4.44
N ALA A 148 -14.45 -17.29 -4.69
CA ALA A 148 -13.10 -17.62 -5.09
C ALA A 148 -12.37 -18.50 -4.06
N ILE A 149 -12.49 -18.18 -2.76
CA ILE A 149 -11.90 -18.99 -1.68
C ILE A 149 -12.49 -20.39 -1.65
N LYS A 150 -13.83 -20.53 -1.79
CA LYS A 150 -14.51 -21.84 -1.85
C LYS A 150 -14.09 -22.68 -3.05
N GLN A 151 -13.86 -22.03 -4.19
CA GLN A 151 -13.48 -22.73 -5.44
C GLN A 151 -12.01 -23.14 -5.44
N LEU A 152 -11.12 -22.26 -5.00
CA LEU A 152 -9.67 -22.44 -5.12
C LEU A 152 -9.06 -23.16 -3.91
N GLU A 153 -9.69 -23.07 -2.75
CA GLU A 153 -9.18 -23.59 -1.47
C GLU A 153 -7.70 -23.23 -1.23
N PRO A 154 -7.31 -21.94 -1.37
CA PRO A 154 -5.92 -21.52 -1.35
C PRO A 154 -5.21 -21.86 -0.03
N GLU A 155 -3.88 -22.00 -0.05
CA GLU A 155 -3.06 -22.18 1.15
C GLU A 155 -3.14 -20.94 2.05
N VAL A 156 -3.15 -19.76 1.43
CA VAL A 156 -3.25 -18.45 2.12
C VAL A 156 -4.28 -17.58 1.40
N LEU A 157 -5.10 -16.90 2.19
CA LEU A 157 -5.96 -15.81 1.72
C LEU A 157 -5.57 -14.50 2.41
N MET A 158 -5.76 -13.37 1.71
CA MET A 158 -5.58 -12.05 2.29
C MET A 158 -6.51 -11.04 1.62
N PHE A 159 -7.14 -10.18 2.42
CA PHE A 159 -7.79 -8.99 1.88
C PHE A 159 -7.48 -7.74 2.68
N GLU A 160 -7.52 -6.60 1.98
CA GLU A 160 -7.37 -5.27 2.55
C GLU A 160 -8.67 -4.48 2.39
N ASN A 161 -8.98 -3.64 3.39
CA ASN A 161 -10.10 -2.73 3.29
C ASN A 161 -9.91 -1.46 4.14
N VAL A 162 -10.80 -0.49 3.98
CA VAL A 162 -10.77 0.74 4.78
C VAL A 162 -11.05 0.45 6.26
N ARG A 163 -10.38 1.18 7.15
CA ARG A 163 -10.54 1.01 8.61
C ARG A 163 -12.00 1.16 9.09
N GLY A 164 -12.82 1.90 8.32
CA GLY A 164 -14.24 2.08 8.61
C GLY A 164 -15.05 0.79 8.73
N MET A 165 -14.54 -0.29 8.13
CA MET A 165 -15.13 -1.62 8.22
C MET A 165 -15.17 -2.17 9.66
N LEU A 166 -14.19 -1.79 10.50
CA LEU A 166 -14.16 -2.18 11.92
C LEU A 166 -15.10 -1.36 12.83
N TYR A 167 -15.67 -0.27 12.33
CA TYR A 167 -16.55 0.59 13.13
C TYR A 167 -18.01 0.43 12.72
N LYS A 168 -18.39 1.05 11.63
CA LYS A 168 -19.79 1.07 11.18
C LYS A 168 -20.27 -0.28 10.65
N ASN A 169 -19.36 -1.10 10.13
CA ASN A 169 -19.68 -2.36 9.46
C ASN A 169 -19.02 -3.57 10.16
N LYS A 170 -18.75 -3.44 11.45
CA LYS A 170 -18.11 -4.48 12.28
C LYS A 170 -18.85 -5.82 12.21
N TRP A 171 -20.18 -5.78 12.25
CA TRP A 171 -21.03 -6.96 12.13
C TRP A 171 -20.82 -7.71 10.82
N TYR A 172 -20.64 -6.97 9.71
CA TYR A 172 -20.44 -7.54 8.40
C TYR A 172 -19.03 -8.17 8.25
N LEU A 173 -18.00 -7.48 8.76
CA LEU A 173 -16.67 -8.08 8.84
C LEU A 173 -16.69 -9.39 9.63
N LYS A 174 -17.44 -9.42 10.75
CA LYS A 174 -17.59 -10.62 11.56
C LYS A 174 -18.23 -11.76 10.76
N GLU A 175 -19.29 -11.48 10.02
CA GLU A 175 -19.95 -12.45 9.12
C GLU A 175 -18.97 -13.03 8.09
N VAL A 176 -18.16 -12.16 7.44
CA VAL A 176 -17.14 -12.59 6.47
C VAL A 176 -16.09 -13.49 7.14
N ILE A 177 -15.59 -13.12 8.33
CA ILE A 177 -14.61 -13.92 9.08
C ILE A 177 -15.18 -15.26 9.45
N GLU A 178 -16.41 -15.32 10.00
CA GLU A 178 -17.09 -16.56 10.36
C GLU A 178 -17.26 -17.51 9.16
N GLU A 179 -17.57 -16.98 7.97
CA GLU A 179 -17.63 -17.79 6.75
C GLU A 179 -16.26 -18.37 6.37
N LEU A 180 -15.18 -17.61 6.49
CA LEU A 180 -13.81 -18.09 6.23
C LEU A 180 -13.38 -19.15 7.27
N GLU A 181 -13.72 -18.95 8.53
CA GLU A 181 -13.44 -19.91 9.62
C GLU A 181 -14.21 -21.24 9.42
N LYS A 182 -15.47 -21.19 8.95
CA LYS A 182 -16.24 -22.38 8.57
C LYS A 182 -15.59 -23.17 7.42
N LEU A 183 -14.83 -22.49 6.55
CA LEU A 183 -14.03 -23.14 5.50
C LEU A 183 -12.71 -23.73 6.04
N GLY A 184 -12.46 -23.63 7.34
CA GLY A 184 -11.31 -24.19 8.04
C GLY A 184 -10.06 -23.33 8.00
N TYR A 185 -10.18 -22.01 7.78
CA TYR A 185 -9.07 -21.07 7.87
C TYR A 185 -8.90 -20.51 9.28
N ASN A 186 -7.65 -20.44 9.74
CA ASN A 186 -7.28 -19.66 10.92
C ASN A 186 -7.11 -18.21 10.49
N ILE A 187 -7.98 -17.32 10.97
CA ILE A 187 -8.00 -15.91 10.55
C ILE A 187 -7.29 -15.03 11.57
N ASN A 188 -6.40 -14.18 11.08
CA ASN A 188 -5.79 -13.11 11.85
C ASN A 188 -6.03 -11.77 11.15
N TYR A 189 -6.35 -10.71 11.91
CA TYR A 189 -6.63 -9.40 11.34
C TYR A 189 -6.24 -8.27 12.29
N SER A 190 -5.86 -7.13 11.72
CA SER A 190 -5.56 -5.91 12.48
C SER A 190 -5.70 -4.67 11.61
N ILE A 191 -5.82 -3.51 12.26
CA ILE A 191 -5.58 -2.23 11.57
C ILE A 191 -4.07 -2.03 11.48
N LEU A 192 -3.56 -2.01 10.26
CA LEU A 192 -2.18 -1.67 9.97
C LEU A 192 -2.12 -0.26 9.39
N ASN A 193 -1.08 0.49 9.76
CA ASN A 193 -0.82 1.80 9.17
C ASN A 193 0.42 1.70 8.27
N ALA A 194 0.26 2.00 7.00
CA ALA A 194 1.32 1.91 5.99
C ALA A 194 2.60 2.69 6.37
N VAL A 195 2.47 3.75 7.16
CA VAL A 195 3.63 4.49 7.69
C VAL A 195 4.57 3.63 8.54
N ASN A 196 4.09 2.56 9.15
CA ASN A 196 4.90 1.61 9.91
C ASN A 196 5.55 0.53 9.03
N TYR A 197 5.41 0.65 7.72
CA TYR A 197 5.96 -0.21 6.69
C TYR A 197 6.65 0.63 5.61
N GLU A 198 7.31 1.70 6.06
CA GLU A 198 8.13 2.60 5.25
C GLU A 198 7.42 3.31 4.09
N VAL A 199 6.09 3.39 4.11
CA VAL A 199 5.32 4.21 3.17
C VAL A 199 5.25 5.65 3.71
N PRO A 200 5.56 6.70 2.92
CA PRO A 200 5.58 8.09 3.37
C PRO A 200 4.17 8.68 3.57
N GLN A 201 3.25 7.88 4.13
CA GLN A 201 1.84 8.21 4.25
C GLN A 201 1.18 7.57 5.46
N ASN A 202 0.42 8.33 6.22
CA ASN A 202 -0.49 7.81 7.24
C ASN A 202 -1.74 7.23 6.56
N ARG A 203 -1.73 5.90 6.30
CA ARG A 203 -2.82 5.17 5.65
C ARG A 203 -3.18 3.96 6.47
N GLU A 204 -4.25 4.07 7.25
CA GLU A 204 -4.77 2.97 8.05
C GLU A 204 -5.72 2.09 7.24
N ARG A 205 -5.46 0.79 7.27
CA ARG A 205 -6.25 -0.23 6.59
C ARG A 205 -6.45 -1.43 7.50
N ILE A 206 -7.62 -2.04 7.43
CA ILE A 206 -7.77 -3.37 7.96
C ILE A 206 -7.12 -4.34 6.97
N VAL A 207 -6.27 -5.22 7.49
CA VAL A 207 -5.70 -6.35 6.77
C VAL A 207 -6.15 -7.61 7.46
N VAL A 208 -6.70 -8.53 6.70
CA VAL A 208 -7.13 -9.86 7.14
C VAL A 208 -6.30 -10.89 6.39
N VAL A 209 -5.67 -11.80 7.10
CA VAL A 209 -4.94 -12.94 6.55
C VAL A 209 -5.52 -14.23 7.09
N GLY A 210 -5.54 -15.27 6.29
CA GLY A 210 -6.00 -16.59 6.70
C GLY A 210 -5.18 -17.69 6.05
N SER A 211 -4.95 -18.76 6.82
CA SER A 211 -4.30 -19.98 6.36
C SER A 211 -4.87 -21.18 7.11
N LYS A 212 -4.68 -22.40 6.57
CA LYS A 212 -5.04 -23.63 7.31
C LYS A 212 -4.22 -23.77 8.60
N ASN A 213 -3.00 -23.22 8.61
CA ASN A 213 -2.16 -23.10 9.80
C ASN A 213 -2.27 -21.68 10.39
N LYS A 214 -1.79 -21.47 11.63
CA LYS A 214 -1.76 -20.14 12.23
C LYS A 214 -0.79 -19.24 11.46
N ILE A 215 -1.27 -18.11 10.95
CA ILE A 215 -0.46 -17.10 10.26
C ILE A 215 -0.49 -15.78 11.05
N ASN A 216 0.66 -15.14 11.19
CA ASN A 216 0.78 -13.84 11.84
C ASN A 216 0.75 -12.70 10.83
N LEU A 217 0.44 -11.50 11.29
CA LEU A 217 0.60 -10.26 10.52
C LEU A 217 2.05 -9.76 10.60
N PRO A 218 2.56 -9.00 9.61
CA PRO A 218 3.93 -8.53 9.59
C PRO A 218 4.22 -7.59 10.76
N LYS A 219 5.43 -7.70 11.33
CA LYS A 219 5.91 -6.82 12.40
C LYS A 219 6.11 -5.40 11.87
N LYS A 220 5.82 -4.40 12.71
CA LYS A 220 6.05 -2.98 12.40
C LYS A 220 7.54 -2.70 12.25
N ILE A 221 7.89 -1.86 11.28
CA ILE A 221 9.26 -1.38 11.05
C ILE A 221 9.45 -0.05 11.78
N LYS A 222 10.62 0.16 12.38
CA LYS A 222 10.90 1.39 13.15
C LYS A 222 11.11 2.62 12.26
N ARG A 223 11.67 2.44 11.05
CA ARG A 223 11.95 3.53 10.11
C ARG A 223 10.63 4.12 9.60
N LYS A 224 10.51 5.44 9.70
CA LYS A 224 9.39 6.20 9.11
C LYS A 224 9.94 7.12 8.04
N VAL A 225 9.29 7.12 6.90
CA VAL A 225 9.68 7.92 5.73
C VAL A 225 8.84 9.18 5.67
N THR A 226 9.49 10.32 5.47
CA THR A 226 8.84 11.62 5.32
C THR A 226 8.53 11.93 3.85
N VAL A 227 7.66 12.92 3.62
CA VAL A 227 7.39 13.45 2.28
C VAL A 227 8.67 13.94 1.60
N GLY A 228 9.56 14.61 2.36
CA GLY A 228 10.83 15.12 1.82
C GLY A 228 11.74 14.00 1.33
N GLN A 229 11.85 12.91 2.07
CA GLN A 229 12.64 11.74 1.66
C GLN A 229 12.05 11.05 0.42
N ALA A 230 10.71 10.98 0.32
CA ALA A 230 10.05 10.32 -0.81
C ALA A 230 10.07 11.16 -2.09
N LEU A 231 9.88 12.47 -1.97
CA LEU A 231 9.79 13.35 -3.14
C LEU A 231 11.14 13.90 -3.56
N GLY A 232 12.11 14.01 -2.63
CA GLY A 232 13.39 14.63 -2.92
C GLY A 232 13.22 16.02 -3.52
N GLU A 233 13.93 16.28 -4.60
CA GLU A 233 13.89 17.58 -5.30
C GLU A 233 12.55 17.85 -6.01
N LEU A 234 11.72 16.81 -6.30
CA LEU A 234 10.45 17.01 -7.01
C LEU A 234 9.54 18.03 -6.30
N VAL A 235 9.57 18.08 -4.97
CA VAL A 235 8.75 19.01 -4.19
C VAL A 235 9.07 20.48 -4.48
N LEU A 236 10.30 20.78 -4.91
CA LEU A 236 10.78 22.12 -5.23
C LEU A 236 10.60 22.46 -6.70
N HIS A 237 10.44 21.46 -7.57
CA HIS A 237 10.33 21.65 -9.00
C HIS A 237 8.94 22.13 -9.41
N TYR A 238 8.92 23.09 -10.32
CA TYR A 238 7.73 23.51 -11.06
C TYR A 238 8.14 23.97 -12.45
N ASN A 239 7.23 23.84 -13.39
CA ASN A 239 7.39 24.24 -14.78
C ASN A 239 6.11 24.91 -15.28
N ASN A 240 6.04 25.22 -16.57
CA ASN A 240 4.88 25.87 -17.18
C ASN A 240 3.60 25.03 -17.15
N GLU A 241 3.70 23.71 -16.95
CA GLU A 241 2.56 22.79 -16.83
C GLU A 241 2.07 22.64 -15.38
N SER A 242 2.78 23.21 -14.42
CA SER A 242 2.43 23.15 -13.02
C SER A 242 1.11 23.86 -12.74
N LYS A 243 0.16 23.14 -12.12
CA LYS A 243 -1.17 23.66 -11.81
C LYS A 243 -1.16 24.44 -10.50
N PHE A 244 -0.86 25.72 -10.62
CA PHE A 244 -0.90 26.64 -9.48
C PHE A 244 -2.31 26.92 -9.02
N PHE A 245 -2.45 27.25 -7.74
CA PHE A 245 -3.70 27.76 -7.21
C PHE A 245 -3.92 29.18 -7.72
N THR A 246 -5.18 29.47 -8.07
CA THR A 246 -5.62 30.86 -8.33
C THR A 246 -5.87 31.57 -7.00
N GLU A 247 -5.92 32.88 -6.99
CA GLU A 247 -6.27 33.67 -5.82
C GLU A 247 -7.61 33.23 -5.21
N SER A 248 -8.62 32.92 -6.04
CA SER A 248 -9.91 32.41 -5.60
C SER A 248 -9.79 31.06 -4.88
N MET A 249 -8.92 30.16 -5.36
CA MET A 249 -8.66 28.88 -4.72
C MET A 249 -7.95 29.06 -3.38
N ASP A 250 -6.96 29.96 -3.29
CA ASP A 250 -6.27 30.27 -2.05
C ASP A 250 -7.20 30.88 -1.01
N ASN A 251 -8.07 31.81 -1.41
CA ASN A 251 -9.10 32.40 -0.54
C ASN A 251 -10.10 31.35 -0.05
N TYR A 252 -10.53 30.44 -0.92
CA TYR A 252 -11.41 29.32 -0.55
C TYR A 252 -10.74 28.41 0.49
N VAL A 253 -9.47 28.06 0.29
CA VAL A 253 -8.70 27.24 1.23
C VAL A 253 -8.55 27.94 2.57
N ALA A 254 -8.20 29.23 2.60
CA ALA A 254 -8.07 30.01 3.82
C ALA A 254 -9.38 30.07 4.62
N ASN A 255 -10.50 30.30 3.93
CA ASN A 255 -11.83 30.32 4.55
C ASN A 255 -12.22 28.94 5.08
N TYR A 256 -11.96 27.87 4.33
CA TYR A 256 -12.22 26.50 4.75
C TYR A 256 -11.39 26.11 5.98
N GLU A 257 -10.09 26.45 6.01
CA GLU A 257 -9.20 26.16 7.15
C GLU A 257 -9.65 26.92 8.40
N LYS A 258 -10.06 28.18 8.23
CA LYS A 258 -10.60 28.99 9.33
C LYS A 258 -11.93 28.43 9.87
N ALA A 259 -12.87 28.09 9.00
CA ALA A 259 -14.20 27.59 9.39
C ALA A 259 -14.12 26.19 10.02
N SER A 260 -13.27 25.32 9.51
CA SER A 260 -13.08 23.95 10.02
C SER A 260 -12.17 23.87 11.23
N LYS A 261 -11.60 24.98 11.71
CA LYS A 261 -10.54 25.01 12.75
C LYS A 261 -9.45 23.98 12.43
N CYS A 262 -8.98 23.98 11.19
CA CYS A 262 -8.19 22.91 10.61
C CYS A 262 -6.93 22.59 11.42
N ILE A 263 -6.99 21.52 12.20
CA ILE A 263 -5.87 21.04 13.02
C ILE A 263 -4.79 20.42 12.12
N ASN A 264 -5.20 19.87 10.96
CA ASN A 264 -4.34 19.20 10.01
C ASN A 264 -4.41 19.90 8.65
N PRO A 265 -3.56 20.89 8.39
CA PRO A 265 -3.46 21.54 7.08
C PRO A 265 -3.26 20.52 5.94
N ARG A 266 -3.79 20.87 4.76
CA ARG A 266 -3.74 19.98 3.58
C ARG A 266 -2.46 20.16 2.76
N ASP A 267 -1.63 21.16 3.10
CA ASP A 267 -0.30 21.33 2.50
C ASP A 267 0.59 20.13 2.85
N LEU A 268 1.43 19.70 1.92
CA LEU A 268 2.45 18.70 2.19
C LEU A 268 3.61 19.33 2.95
N TYR A 269 4.01 18.69 4.04
CA TYR A 269 5.15 19.06 4.86
C TYR A 269 6.28 18.06 4.64
N THR A 270 7.47 18.53 4.31
CA THR A 270 8.62 17.68 3.97
C THR A 270 9.19 16.92 5.18
N ASP A 271 8.92 17.39 6.41
CA ASP A 271 9.44 16.85 7.67
C ASP A 271 8.63 15.68 8.24
N ARG A 272 7.53 15.32 7.61
CA ARG A 272 6.61 14.27 8.12
C ARG A 272 5.95 13.49 6.99
N PRO A 273 5.34 12.31 7.30
CA PRO A 273 4.53 11.56 6.33
C PRO A 273 3.30 12.36 5.88
N ALA A 274 2.87 12.13 4.64
CA ALA A 274 1.62 12.67 4.13
C ALA A 274 0.40 12.07 4.86
N ARG A 275 -0.71 12.77 4.83
CA ARG A 275 -2.01 12.18 5.18
C ARG A 275 -2.46 11.21 4.09
N THR A 276 -3.46 10.37 4.38
CA THR A 276 -3.98 9.37 3.43
C THR A 276 -4.31 9.99 2.06
N LEU A 277 -3.71 9.43 1.00
CA LEU A 277 -4.07 9.74 -0.38
C LEU A 277 -5.34 8.96 -0.77
N THR A 278 -6.28 9.66 -1.39
CA THR A 278 -7.54 9.09 -1.88
C THR A 278 -7.88 9.73 -3.22
N CYS A 279 -8.73 9.09 -4.03
CA CYS A 279 -9.22 9.68 -5.28
C CYS A 279 -9.77 11.10 -5.09
N ARG A 280 -10.52 11.32 -3.99
CA ARG A 280 -11.15 12.61 -3.70
C ARG A 280 -10.12 13.73 -3.49
N ASN A 281 -9.02 13.46 -2.79
CA ASN A 281 -8.03 14.49 -2.45
C ASN A 281 -6.84 14.56 -3.43
N LEU A 282 -6.84 13.71 -4.44
CA LEU A 282 -5.91 13.78 -5.57
C LEU A 282 -6.54 14.49 -6.78
N ALA A 283 -7.73 14.05 -7.21
CA ALA A 283 -8.40 14.54 -8.40
C ALA A 283 -9.59 15.49 -8.12
N GLY A 284 -10.00 15.63 -6.86
CA GLY A 284 -11.27 16.22 -6.48
C GLY A 284 -11.21 17.66 -5.99
N ALA A 285 -11.98 17.95 -4.94
CA ALA A 285 -12.29 19.30 -4.47
C ALA A 285 -11.09 20.08 -3.91
N THR A 286 -10.97 21.34 -4.29
CA THR A 286 -9.89 22.28 -3.93
C THR A 286 -9.55 22.31 -2.42
N GLY A 287 -10.56 22.32 -1.54
CA GLY A 287 -10.33 22.41 -0.09
C GLY A 287 -9.69 21.18 0.52
N ASP A 288 -9.91 19.98 -0.05
CA ASP A 288 -9.39 18.71 0.45
C ASP A 288 -8.14 18.21 -0.30
N MET A 289 -7.77 18.88 -1.37
CA MET A 289 -6.69 18.50 -2.27
C MET A 289 -5.32 18.55 -1.59
N HIS A 290 -4.47 17.55 -1.87
CA HIS A 290 -3.05 17.62 -1.56
C HIS A 290 -2.38 18.69 -2.42
N ARG A 291 -1.52 19.49 -1.80
CA ARG A 291 -0.85 20.63 -2.43
C ARG A 291 0.54 20.85 -1.85
N VAL A 292 1.41 21.39 -2.66
CA VAL A 292 2.74 21.85 -2.26
C VAL A 292 2.69 23.36 -2.09
N ARG A 293 3.23 23.87 -0.97
CA ARG A 293 3.51 25.29 -0.77
C ARG A 293 4.98 25.54 -1.12
N LEU A 294 5.23 26.41 -2.09
CA LEU A 294 6.57 26.79 -2.51
C LEU A 294 7.17 27.83 -1.57
N LYS A 295 8.49 28.06 -1.68
CA LYS A 295 9.22 29.05 -0.85
C LYS A 295 8.73 30.48 -1.09
N ASP A 296 8.21 30.79 -2.27
CA ASP A 296 7.63 32.10 -2.62
C ASP A 296 6.19 32.29 -2.12
N GLY A 297 5.64 31.29 -1.41
CA GLY A 297 4.31 31.30 -0.83
C GLY A 297 3.21 30.77 -1.73
N ARG A 298 3.45 30.64 -3.06
CA ARG A 298 2.47 30.06 -3.97
C ARG A 298 2.18 28.60 -3.65
N ARG A 299 0.95 28.18 -3.93
CA ARG A 299 0.55 26.77 -3.83
C ARG A 299 0.35 26.17 -5.22
N ARG A 300 0.73 24.92 -5.38
CA ARG A 300 0.43 24.11 -6.57
C ARG A 300 -0.17 22.76 -6.19
N ARG A 301 -0.90 22.19 -7.11
CA ARG A 301 -1.34 20.79 -7.01
C ARG A 301 -0.11 19.87 -7.09
N ILE A 302 -0.24 18.70 -6.46
CA ILE A 302 0.76 17.65 -6.66
C ILE A 302 0.59 17.04 -8.06
N THR A 303 1.68 16.57 -8.61
CA THR A 303 1.72 15.83 -9.87
C THR A 303 1.36 14.35 -9.65
N VAL A 304 1.05 13.64 -10.73
CA VAL A 304 0.83 12.19 -10.69
C VAL A 304 2.06 11.47 -10.14
N ARG A 305 3.28 11.88 -10.54
CA ARG A 305 4.52 11.26 -10.05
C ARG A 305 4.74 11.49 -8.56
N GLU A 306 4.46 12.68 -8.05
CA GLU A 306 4.53 12.95 -6.62
C GLU A 306 3.51 12.11 -5.83
N ALA A 307 2.27 12.01 -6.32
CA ALA A 307 1.26 11.15 -5.71
C ALA A 307 1.69 9.66 -5.73
N ALA A 308 2.27 9.21 -6.84
CA ALA A 308 2.80 7.85 -6.99
C ALA A 308 3.92 7.56 -6.00
N ARG A 309 4.92 8.45 -5.85
CA ARG A 309 6.00 8.29 -4.86
C ARG A 309 5.47 8.30 -3.41
N LEU A 310 4.49 9.15 -3.08
CA LEU A 310 3.85 9.16 -1.77
C LEU A 310 3.05 7.89 -1.47
N GLN A 311 2.62 7.18 -2.51
CA GLN A 311 1.99 5.86 -2.42
C GLN A 311 3.00 4.72 -2.57
N SER A 312 4.30 5.03 -2.60
CA SER A 312 5.42 4.09 -2.80
C SER A 312 5.43 3.35 -4.14
N PHE A 313 4.83 3.90 -5.19
CA PHE A 313 5.05 3.38 -6.54
C PHE A 313 6.46 3.77 -7.02
N PRO A 314 7.19 2.85 -7.66
CA PRO A 314 8.50 3.14 -8.22
C PRO A 314 8.40 4.08 -9.43
N ASP A 315 9.49 4.78 -9.74
CA ASP A 315 9.48 5.78 -10.83
C ASP A 315 9.31 5.17 -12.23
N TRP A 316 9.73 3.93 -12.41
CA TRP A 316 9.53 3.20 -13.66
C TRP A 316 8.06 2.76 -13.88
N PHE A 317 7.22 2.77 -12.84
CA PHE A 317 5.82 2.40 -12.94
C PHE A 317 5.02 3.47 -13.68
N LYS A 318 4.36 3.09 -14.77
CA LYS A 318 3.60 3.97 -15.66
C LYS A 318 2.11 3.76 -15.46
N PHE A 319 1.35 4.85 -15.43
CA PHE A 319 -0.11 4.82 -15.30
C PHE A 319 -0.76 5.15 -16.64
N SER A 320 -1.72 4.33 -17.08
CA SER A 320 -2.53 4.55 -18.28
C SER A 320 -3.73 5.44 -18.01
N GLY A 321 -4.25 6.07 -19.08
CA GLY A 321 -5.42 6.94 -19.04
C GLY A 321 -5.08 8.42 -18.76
N THR A 322 -6.14 9.22 -18.59
CA THR A 322 -6.01 10.65 -18.28
C THR A 322 -5.46 10.87 -16.87
N GLU A 323 -5.01 12.10 -16.56
CA GLU A 323 -4.53 12.46 -15.22
C GLU A 323 -5.54 12.05 -14.11
N THR A 324 -6.84 12.23 -14.36
CA THR A 324 -7.89 11.83 -13.41
C THR A 324 -7.91 10.31 -13.21
N HIS A 325 -7.81 9.53 -14.28
CA HIS A 325 -7.71 8.06 -14.18
C HIS A 325 -6.46 7.64 -13.40
N GLN A 326 -5.32 8.29 -13.66
CA GLN A 326 -4.06 8.02 -12.98
C GLN A 326 -4.15 8.32 -11.47
N PHE A 327 -4.72 9.47 -11.09
CA PHE A 327 -4.96 9.80 -9.68
C PHE A 327 -5.94 8.84 -9.00
N ASN A 328 -6.96 8.36 -9.71
CA ASN A 328 -7.91 7.37 -9.18
C ASN A 328 -7.22 6.03 -8.93
N GLN A 329 -6.40 5.57 -9.85
CA GLN A 329 -5.59 4.37 -9.69
C GLN A 329 -4.69 4.47 -8.45
N ILE A 330 -3.94 5.57 -8.31
CA ILE A 330 -3.05 5.80 -7.17
C ILE A 330 -3.83 5.87 -5.85
N GLY A 331 -4.95 6.61 -5.82
CA GLY A 331 -5.76 6.81 -4.61
C GLY A 331 -6.42 5.53 -4.09
N ASN A 332 -6.84 4.64 -5.01
CA ASN A 332 -7.46 3.37 -4.69
C ASN A 332 -6.46 2.27 -4.37
N ALA A 333 -5.24 2.36 -4.87
CA ALA A 333 -4.26 1.30 -4.72
C ALA A 333 -3.90 1.00 -3.25
N VAL A 334 -3.60 -0.27 -2.99
CA VAL A 334 -2.75 -0.65 -1.88
C VAL A 334 -1.33 -0.17 -2.21
N ALA A 335 -0.66 0.49 -1.26
CA ALA A 335 0.69 0.99 -1.46
C ALA A 335 1.65 -0.18 -1.75
N PRO A 336 2.38 -0.20 -2.88
CA PRO A 336 3.18 -1.36 -3.27
C PRO A 336 4.24 -1.79 -2.25
N TYR A 337 4.86 -0.84 -1.55
CA TYR A 337 5.86 -1.19 -0.54
C TYR A 337 5.24 -1.72 0.76
N PHE A 338 4.02 -1.30 1.09
CA PHE A 338 3.23 -1.96 2.14
C PHE A 338 2.86 -3.40 1.71
N ALA A 339 2.42 -3.58 0.47
CA ALA A 339 2.15 -4.89 -0.12
C ALA A 339 3.39 -5.79 -0.14
N PHE A 340 4.58 -5.24 -0.40
CA PHE A 340 5.86 -5.96 -0.32
C PHE A 340 6.07 -6.60 1.07
N HIS A 341 5.86 -5.85 2.15
CA HIS A 341 5.99 -6.39 3.51
C HIS A 341 4.91 -7.42 3.87
N LEU A 342 3.69 -7.26 3.33
CA LEU A 342 2.63 -8.27 3.47
C LEU A 342 3.01 -9.56 2.73
N ALA A 343 3.49 -9.45 1.50
CA ALA A 343 3.92 -10.58 0.68
C ALA A 343 5.14 -11.30 1.28
N GLN A 344 6.12 -10.55 1.80
CA GLN A 344 7.27 -11.11 2.50
C GLN A 344 6.85 -11.95 3.72
N ASN A 345 5.88 -11.44 4.49
CA ASN A 345 5.34 -12.18 5.63
C ASN A 345 4.65 -13.48 5.20
N ILE A 346 3.88 -13.44 4.10
CA ILE A 346 3.25 -14.65 3.54
C ILE A 346 4.31 -15.62 3.00
N LYS A 347 5.35 -15.13 2.31
CA LYS A 347 6.47 -15.94 1.85
C LYS A 347 7.14 -16.68 3.00
N ASN A 348 7.50 -15.97 4.07
CA ASN A 348 8.12 -16.55 5.26
C ASN A 348 7.23 -17.63 5.91
N HIS A 349 5.91 -17.40 5.95
CA HIS A 349 4.95 -18.40 6.43
C HIS A 349 4.96 -19.68 5.58
N LEU A 350 4.99 -19.54 4.25
CA LEU A 350 4.98 -20.67 3.32
C LEU A 350 6.30 -21.44 3.30
N THR A 351 7.44 -20.75 3.53
CA THR A 351 8.78 -21.37 3.56
C THR A 351 9.19 -21.88 4.96
N GLY A 352 8.36 -21.62 5.98
CA GLY A 352 8.65 -22.02 7.36
C GLY A 352 9.69 -21.14 8.05
N GLU A 353 10.05 -19.99 7.48
CA GLU A 353 11.04 -19.06 8.05
C GLU A 353 10.49 -18.29 9.28
N ASP A 354 9.19 -18.32 9.53
CA ASP A 354 8.55 -17.69 10.70
C ASP A 354 8.93 -18.32 12.05
N SER A 355 9.64 -19.47 12.07
CA SER A 355 9.83 -20.30 13.25
C SER A 355 10.97 -19.86 14.18
N TYR A 356 11.77 -18.86 13.84
CA TYR A 356 13.03 -18.60 14.58
C TYR A 356 13.06 -17.39 15.52
N GLU A 357 12.01 -16.59 15.66
CA GLU A 357 11.95 -15.58 16.74
C GLU A 357 10.55 -15.43 17.37
N CYS A 358 10.08 -16.48 18.03
CA CYS A 358 9.00 -16.35 19.00
C CYS A 358 9.58 -16.05 20.38
N SER A 359 10.16 -14.87 20.58
CA SER A 359 10.35 -14.32 21.93
C SER A 359 9.17 -13.39 22.23
N GLN A 360 8.21 -13.95 22.97
CA GLN A 360 7.28 -13.31 23.90
C GLN A 360 7.23 -11.77 23.85
N THR A 361 6.50 -11.22 22.91
CA THR A 361 5.64 -10.07 23.16
C THR A 361 4.25 -10.52 22.73
N GLU A 362 3.44 -10.87 23.72
CA GLU A 362 2.00 -10.94 23.55
C GLU A 362 1.52 -9.56 23.05
N ASP A 363 1.52 -9.36 21.73
CA ASP A 363 0.58 -8.42 21.14
C ASP A 363 -0.78 -9.02 21.48
N LYS A 364 -1.40 -8.50 22.54
CA LYS A 364 -2.77 -8.82 22.88
C LYS A 364 -3.56 -8.67 21.59
N GLN A 365 -3.97 -9.80 21.04
CA GLN A 365 -5.01 -9.85 20.03
C GLN A 365 -6.15 -9.07 20.68
N LEU A 366 -6.31 -7.81 20.26
CA LEU A 366 -7.40 -6.99 20.74
C LEU A 366 -8.64 -7.78 20.36
N ASN A 367 -9.33 -8.32 21.35
CA ASN A 367 -10.68 -8.84 21.22
C ASN A 367 -11.56 -7.65 20.83
N LEU A 368 -11.39 -7.20 19.55
CA LEU A 368 -12.06 -6.05 18.97
C LEU A 368 -13.60 -6.23 18.99
N PHE A 369 -14.06 -7.45 19.24
CA PHE A 369 -15.47 -7.76 19.36
C PHE A 369 -16.00 -7.72 20.80
N GLU A 370 -15.15 -7.73 21.84
CA GLU A 370 -15.57 -7.77 23.25
C GLU A 370 -15.71 -6.39 23.92
N ASN A 371 -15.11 -5.32 23.36
CA ASN A 371 -15.19 -3.99 23.93
C ASN A 371 -16.27 -3.12 23.28
N GLU A 372 -17.51 -3.22 23.76
CA GLU A 372 -18.62 -2.32 23.39
C GLU A 372 -18.50 -0.88 23.94
N ALA A 373 -17.49 -0.55 24.70
CA ALA A 373 -17.52 0.63 25.58
C ALA A 373 -16.49 1.73 25.29
N ILE A 374 -15.97 1.95 24.07
CA ILE A 374 -15.17 3.15 23.80
C ILE A 374 -15.37 3.67 22.37
N TYR A 375 -16.50 4.31 22.10
CA TYR A 375 -16.56 5.35 21.07
C TYR A 375 -17.78 6.25 21.28
N GLN A 376 -17.58 7.44 21.83
CA GLN A 376 -18.50 8.57 21.65
C GLN A 376 -17.96 9.43 20.50
N PRO A 377 -18.72 9.67 19.43
CA PRO A 377 -18.32 10.57 18.37
C PRO A 377 -18.41 12.01 18.88
N ARG A 378 -17.31 12.76 18.72
CA ARG A 378 -17.30 14.22 18.80
C ARG A 378 -17.64 14.84 17.46
#